data_5873bd33af04d33e0a7000b393c50076
#
_entry.id   5873bd33af04d33e0a7000b393c50076
#
_cell.length_a   1.000
_cell.length_b   1.000
_cell.length_c   1.000
_cell.angle_alpha   90.00
_cell.angle_beta   90.00
_cell.angle_gamma   90.00
#
_symmetry.space_group_name_H-M   'P 1'
#
loop_
_entity.id
_entity.type
_entity.pdbx_description
1 polymer ?
#
loop_
_entity_poly.entity_id
_entity_poly.type
_entity_poly.pdbx_seq_one_letter_code
_entity_poly.pdbx_strand_id
1 'polypeptide(L)'
;MGRFAGQRLDLIASTRHGEFAFEDYARLQEAGMRTVRDGVRWHLIEKSPFRYDFSSLVPMLRAARETQTQVIWDLLHYGWPDGLNIWGAGFVERFARFARATAEVILEETGGPIYVTPVNEISFVAWGGGDAGFLNPFAKQRGPELKAQLVRAAIAAIEAVREVDPSARICHAEPIIHIAVDPDYPDEAPAAEGYRMSQFQAWDMMSGRLCPELGGRPDYLDLLGVNYYSNNQWIHQDPNTPASRRRKDVLLPPSHPLHRPVREMLREVYERYRRPIFIAETGIEGDARPTWLRYIGQEARAAAAAGVELEGLCLYPIIDYPGWGDDRHCYSGLWGYADDKGRREIYEPLAQELAHQQQLWTIQCRDHRAIEEAVNIDKIDQAAREVDVAAQKSRTKRRE
;
A
#
# COMPACT_ATOMS: atom_id res chain seq x y z
N MET A 1 1.83 11.90 -7.96
CA MET A 1 2.46 10.64 -8.28
C MET A 1 3.87 10.82 -8.80
N GLY A 2 4.71 9.78 -8.70
CA GLY A 2 6.14 9.83 -8.97
C GLY A 2 6.53 9.80 -10.44
N ARG A 3 7.84 9.79 -10.68
CA ARG A 3 8.41 9.51 -12.00
C ARG A 3 9.02 8.13 -12.01
N PHE A 4 8.68 7.36 -13.02
CA PHE A 4 9.24 6.04 -13.30
C PHE A 4 9.83 6.05 -14.71
N ALA A 5 11.05 5.54 -14.88
CA ALA A 5 11.73 5.55 -16.19
C ALA A 5 11.70 6.91 -16.93
N GLY A 6 11.74 8.03 -16.19
CA GLY A 6 11.70 9.38 -16.76
C GLY A 6 10.31 9.93 -17.06
N GLN A 7 9.27 9.11 -17.04
CA GLN A 7 7.87 9.54 -17.24
C GLN A 7 7.17 9.79 -15.90
N ARG A 8 6.23 10.73 -15.88
CA ARG A 8 5.37 10.94 -14.72
C ARG A 8 4.20 9.98 -14.76
N LEU A 9 4.06 9.21 -13.67
CA LEU A 9 2.89 8.38 -13.46
C LEU A 9 1.81 9.21 -12.76
N ASP A 10 0.65 9.37 -13.40
CA ASP A 10 -0.56 9.95 -12.80
C ASP A 10 -1.73 9.01 -13.03
N LEU A 11 -1.88 8.02 -12.15
CA LEU A 11 -2.90 6.98 -12.30
C LEU A 11 -4.31 7.54 -12.13
N ILE A 12 -4.50 8.62 -11.38
CA ILE A 12 -5.80 9.30 -11.26
C ILE A 12 -6.23 9.85 -12.63
N ALA A 13 -5.29 10.47 -13.37
CA ALA A 13 -5.57 10.94 -14.72
C ALA A 13 -5.74 9.79 -15.70
N SER A 14 -4.82 8.81 -15.70
CA SER A 14 -4.85 7.67 -16.65
C SER A 14 -6.12 6.82 -16.53
N THR A 15 -6.67 6.69 -15.33
CA THR A 15 -7.93 5.96 -15.08
C THR A 15 -9.16 6.85 -15.19
N ARG A 16 -8.99 8.15 -15.41
CA ARG A 16 -10.04 9.17 -15.42
C ARG A 16 -10.82 9.23 -14.08
N HIS A 17 -10.21 8.74 -12.98
CA HIS A 17 -10.86 8.79 -11.68
C HIS A 17 -11.16 10.23 -11.23
N GLY A 18 -10.27 11.19 -11.51
CA GLY A 18 -10.52 12.59 -11.19
C GLY A 18 -11.73 13.22 -11.90
N GLU A 19 -12.19 12.64 -13.02
CA GLU A 19 -13.40 13.07 -13.74
C GLU A 19 -14.66 12.39 -13.18
N PHE A 20 -14.56 11.15 -12.75
CA PHE A 20 -15.67 10.28 -12.35
C PHE A 20 -15.59 9.84 -10.88
N ALA A 21 -15.04 10.70 -10.02
CA ALA A 21 -14.84 10.36 -8.61
C ALA A 21 -16.16 10.05 -7.88
N PHE A 22 -17.23 10.77 -8.21
CA PHE A 22 -18.55 10.52 -7.61
C PHE A 22 -19.07 9.13 -7.98
N GLU A 23 -19.05 8.78 -9.26
CA GLU A 23 -19.49 7.47 -9.75
C GLU A 23 -18.64 6.34 -9.21
N ASP A 24 -17.32 6.57 -9.10
CA ASP A 24 -16.39 5.58 -8.57
C ASP A 24 -16.61 5.34 -7.09
N TYR A 25 -16.79 6.38 -6.29
CA TYR A 25 -17.10 6.23 -4.87
C TYR A 25 -18.50 5.65 -4.63
N ALA A 26 -19.50 6.01 -5.45
CA ALA A 26 -20.82 5.40 -5.39
C ALA A 26 -20.75 3.88 -5.64
N ARG A 27 -19.98 3.43 -6.65
CA ARG A 27 -19.75 2.00 -6.90
C ARG A 27 -19.11 1.27 -5.72
N LEU A 28 -18.17 1.91 -5.01
CA LEU A 28 -17.59 1.34 -3.79
C LEU A 28 -18.66 1.09 -2.74
N GLN A 29 -19.55 2.07 -2.52
CA GLN A 29 -20.66 1.93 -1.56
C GLN A 29 -21.63 0.82 -1.96
N GLU A 30 -21.99 0.73 -3.25
CA GLU A 30 -22.84 -0.32 -3.80
C GLU A 30 -22.21 -1.71 -3.62
N ALA A 31 -20.88 -1.82 -3.75
CA ALA A 31 -20.12 -3.05 -3.49
C ALA A 31 -19.83 -3.29 -2.00
N GLY A 32 -20.41 -2.50 -1.07
CA GLY A 32 -20.23 -2.68 0.37
C GLY A 32 -18.87 -2.23 0.92
N MET A 33 -18.08 -1.49 0.14
CA MET A 33 -16.81 -0.90 0.56
C MET A 33 -17.02 0.52 1.06
N ARG A 34 -16.65 0.78 2.32
CA ARG A 34 -16.92 2.06 3.00
C ARG A 34 -15.73 2.99 3.06
N THR A 35 -14.53 2.43 2.97
CA THR A 35 -13.27 3.15 3.10
C THR A 35 -12.41 2.91 1.88
N VAL A 36 -11.75 3.95 1.40
CA VAL A 36 -10.79 3.90 0.29
C VAL A 36 -9.53 4.66 0.67
N ARG A 37 -8.38 4.27 0.12
CA ARG A 37 -7.18 5.11 0.06
C ARG A 37 -7.12 5.78 -1.29
N ASP A 38 -6.84 7.08 -1.30
CA ASP A 38 -6.75 7.85 -2.54
C ASP A 38 -5.65 8.90 -2.48
N GLY A 39 -5.13 9.28 -3.64
CA GLY A 39 -3.93 10.09 -3.75
C GLY A 39 -4.19 11.58 -3.93
N VAL A 40 -3.43 12.39 -3.20
CA VAL A 40 -3.36 13.83 -3.42
C VAL A 40 -2.23 14.14 -4.41
N ARG A 41 -2.53 14.89 -5.46
CA ARG A 41 -1.58 15.20 -6.53
C ARG A 41 -0.79 16.47 -6.23
N TRP A 42 0.16 16.40 -5.30
CA TRP A 42 0.96 17.54 -4.88
C TRP A 42 1.56 18.34 -6.05
N HIS A 43 2.08 17.62 -7.06
CA HIS A 43 2.67 18.25 -8.27
C HIS A 43 1.68 19.07 -9.12
N LEU A 44 0.38 18.85 -8.99
CA LEU A 44 -0.65 19.66 -9.65
C LEU A 44 -1.16 20.79 -8.76
N ILE A 45 -1.18 20.56 -7.46
CA ILE A 45 -1.73 21.50 -6.48
C ILE A 45 -0.77 22.65 -6.23
N GLU A 46 0.53 22.38 -6.02
CA GLU A 46 1.51 23.44 -5.79
C GLU A 46 2.02 24.00 -7.11
N LYS A 47 1.42 25.08 -7.59
CA LYS A 47 1.77 25.75 -8.87
C LYS A 47 3.12 26.46 -8.82
N SER A 48 3.49 26.98 -7.67
CA SER A 48 4.79 27.56 -7.34
C SER A 48 4.98 27.46 -5.81
N PRO A 49 6.18 27.65 -5.28
CA PRO A 49 6.42 27.48 -3.84
C PRO A 49 5.37 28.18 -2.97
N PHE A 50 4.66 27.38 -2.16
CA PHE A 50 3.60 27.83 -1.23
C PHE A 50 2.36 28.47 -1.89
N ARG A 51 2.15 28.25 -3.18
CA ARG A 51 0.96 28.70 -3.93
C ARG A 51 0.18 27.48 -4.40
N TYR A 52 -0.98 27.26 -3.81
CA TYR A 52 -1.79 26.06 -3.99
C TYR A 52 -3.05 26.33 -4.79
N ASP A 53 -3.40 25.38 -5.66
CA ASP A 53 -4.64 25.31 -6.42
C ASP A 53 -5.23 23.91 -6.22
N PHE A 54 -6.27 23.83 -5.39
CA PHE A 54 -6.92 22.57 -5.05
C PHE A 54 -8.02 22.15 -6.03
N SER A 55 -8.12 22.76 -7.20
CA SER A 55 -9.14 22.45 -8.22
C SER A 55 -9.14 20.96 -8.64
N SER A 56 -8.00 20.29 -8.52
CA SER A 56 -7.88 18.85 -8.83
C SER A 56 -8.26 17.92 -7.65
N LEU A 57 -8.44 18.43 -6.45
CA LEU A 57 -8.78 17.65 -5.24
C LEU A 57 -10.23 17.90 -4.78
N VAL A 58 -10.69 19.15 -4.80
CA VAL A 58 -12.03 19.53 -4.30
C VAL A 58 -13.17 18.70 -4.88
N PRO A 59 -13.21 18.35 -6.20
CA PRO A 59 -14.25 17.47 -6.73
C PRO A 59 -14.27 16.10 -6.07
N MET A 60 -13.08 15.52 -5.77
CA MET A 60 -12.97 14.22 -5.10
C MET A 60 -13.44 14.29 -3.64
N LEU A 61 -13.10 15.38 -2.92
CA LEU A 61 -13.57 15.61 -1.55
C LEU A 61 -15.11 15.71 -1.47
N ARG A 62 -15.71 16.45 -2.40
CA ARG A 62 -17.17 16.57 -2.49
C ARG A 62 -17.84 15.25 -2.84
N ALA A 63 -17.28 14.52 -3.80
CA ALA A 63 -17.74 13.18 -4.15
C ALA A 63 -17.70 12.23 -2.94
N ALA A 64 -16.60 12.24 -2.18
CA ALA A 64 -16.46 11.43 -0.96
C ALA A 64 -17.52 11.78 0.09
N ARG A 65 -17.76 13.09 0.33
CA ARG A 65 -18.79 13.55 1.25
C ARG A 65 -20.20 13.14 0.80
N GLU A 66 -20.53 13.36 -0.47
CA GLU A 66 -21.87 13.09 -1.02
C GLU A 66 -22.18 11.58 -1.04
N THR A 67 -21.19 10.73 -1.30
CA THR A 67 -21.33 9.26 -1.28
C THR A 67 -21.14 8.67 0.12
N GLN A 68 -20.79 9.47 1.12
CA GLN A 68 -20.44 9.02 2.48
C GLN A 68 -19.28 8.02 2.48
N THR A 69 -18.33 8.18 1.57
CA THR A 69 -17.13 7.36 1.49
C THR A 69 -16.05 7.94 2.40
N GLN A 70 -15.54 7.14 3.36
CA GLN A 70 -14.37 7.50 4.13
C GLN A 70 -13.13 7.39 3.26
N VAL A 71 -12.32 8.45 3.18
CA VAL A 71 -11.08 8.43 2.40
C VAL A 71 -9.87 8.62 3.30
N ILE A 72 -8.88 7.74 3.14
CA ILE A 72 -7.53 7.91 3.69
C ILE A 72 -6.69 8.58 2.59
N TRP A 73 -6.34 9.85 2.78
CA TRP A 73 -5.66 10.63 1.77
C TRP A 73 -4.13 10.42 1.80
N ASP A 74 -3.57 9.90 0.73
CA ASP A 74 -2.12 9.78 0.57
C ASP A 74 -1.56 11.14 0.12
N LEU A 75 -0.87 11.86 1.03
CA LEU A 75 -0.33 13.19 0.74
C LEU A 75 0.87 13.13 -0.21
N LEU A 76 1.71 12.09 -0.08
CA LEU A 76 2.82 11.80 -0.97
C LEU A 76 2.83 10.32 -1.34
N HIS A 77 2.40 10.02 -2.57
CA HIS A 77 2.48 8.68 -3.15
C HIS A 77 3.46 8.71 -4.33
N TYR A 78 4.77 8.55 -4.02
CA TYR A 78 5.94 8.49 -4.91
C TYR A 78 6.24 9.76 -5.71
N GLY A 79 5.57 10.90 -5.47
CA GLY A 79 5.76 12.07 -6.30
C GLY A 79 5.63 13.41 -5.60
N TRP A 80 6.44 14.37 -6.04
CA TRP A 80 6.46 15.75 -5.59
C TRP A 80 6.62 16.70 -6.79
N PRO A 81 6.49 18.03 -6.60
CA PRO A 81 6.66 19.01 -7.68
C PRO A 81 8.02 18.92 -8.36
N ASP A 82 8.04 19.09 -9.69
CA ASP A 82 9.27 19.06 -10.47
C ASP A 82 10.24 20.15 -10.00
N GLY A 83 11.53 19.82 -10.01
CA GLY A 83 12.60 20.74 -9.59
C GLY A 83 12.74 20.90 -8.07
N LEU A 84 11.86 20.33 -7.26
CA LEU A 84 12.03 20.33 -5.81
C LEU A 84 13.13 19.35 -5.39
N ASN A 85 14.18 19.89 -4.75
CA ASN A 85 15.28 19.08 -4.26
C ASN A 85 14.90 18.35 -2.98
N ILE A 86 14.68 17.04 -3.07
CA ILE A 86 14.31 16.18 -1.93
C ILE A 86 15.39 16.13 -0.84
N TRP A 87 16.65 16.35 -1.19
CA TRP A 87 17.78 16.26 -0.28
C TRP A 87 17.98 17.52 0.61
N GLY A 88 17.30 18.59 0.29
CA GLY A 88 17.41 19.86 1.00
C GLY A 88 16.40 20.01 2.12
N ALA A 89 16.73 20.84 3.12
CA ALA A 89 15.80 21.18 4.22
C ALA A 89 14.49 21.82 3.72
N GLY A 90 14.53 22.54 2.61
CA GLY A 90 13.36 23.15 1.98
C GLY A 90 12.31 22.14 1.51
N PHE A 91 12.67 20.85 1.29
CA PHE A 91 11.69 19.81 0.99
C PHE A 91 10.76 19.56 2.16
N VAL A 92 11.31 19.40 3.36
CA VAL A 92 10.55 19.13 4.59
C VAL A 92 9.59 20.29 4.88
N GLU A 93 10.07 21.54 4.82
CA GLU A 93 9.24 22.73 5.03
C GLU A 93 8.09 22.82 4.01
N ARG A 94 8.40 22.65 2.72
CA ARG A 94 7.37 22.72 1.68
C ARG A 94 6.33 21.63 1.83
N PHE A 95 6.76 20.41 2.16
CA PHE A 95 5.83 19.31 2.37
C PHE A 95 4.93 19.54 3.59
N ALA A 96 5.47 20.02 4.72
CA ALA A 96 4.68 20.35 5.90
C ALA A 96 3.62 21.44 5.61
N ARG A 97 4.01 22.51 4.89
CA ARG A 97 3.05 23.57 4.51
C ARG A 97 2.00 23.09 3.52
N PHE A 98 2.39 22.21 2.58
CA PHE A 98 1.44 21.54 1.68
C PHE A 98 0.48 20.66 2.45
N ALA A 99 0.97 19.83 3.39
CA ALA A 99 0.15 18.98 4.22
C ALA A 99 -0.88 19.77 5.05
N ARG A 100 -0.44 20.90 5.66
CA ARG A 100 -1.33 21.83 6.37
C ARG A 100 -2.43 22.37 5.48
N ALA A 101 -2.07 22.96 4.34
CA ALA A 101 -3.04 23.55 3.42
C ALA A 101 -4.02 22.50 2.85
N THR A 102 -3.52 21.27 2.61
CA THR A 102 -4.36 20.14 2.20
C THR A 102 -5.33 19.74 3.30
N ALA A 103 -4.86 19.65 4.55
CA ALA A 103 -5.71 19.32 5.70
C ALA A 103 -6.81 20.39 5.92
N GLU A 104 -6.50 21.68 5.77
CA GLU A 104 -7.48 22.77 5.86
C GLU A 104 -8.62 22.59 4.84
N VAL A 105 -8.29 22.27 3.59
CA VAL A 105 -9.29 22.04 2.53
C VAL A 105 -10.08 20.75 2.76
N ILE A 106 -9.43 19.66 3.20
CA ILE A 106 -10.13 18.42 3.53
C ILE A 106 -11.12 18.67 4.66
N LEU A 107 -10.70 19.32 5.75
CA LEU A 107 -11.57 19.61 6.90
C LEU A 107 -12.76 20.49 6.50
N GLU A 108 -12.53 21.54 5.69
CA GLU A 108 -13.57 22.42 5.19
C GLU A 108 -14.62 21.67 4.36
N GLU A 109 -14.20 20.79 3.46
CA GLU A 109 -15.11 20.10 2.53
C GLU A 109 -15.78 18.87 3.16
N THR A 110 -15.13 18.17 4.13
CA THR A 110 -15.64 16.89 4.65
C THR A 110 -16.07 16.92 6.12
N GLY A 111 -15.64 17.90 6.90
CA GLY A 111 -16.01 18.05 8.33
C GLY A 111 -15.21 17.18 9.29
N GLY A 112 -14.21 16.40 8.83
CA GLY A 112 -13.35 15.54 9.66
C GLY A 112 -14.08 14.36 10.37
N PRO A 113 -13.34 13.53 11.15
CA PRO A 113 -11.89 13.56 11.31
C PRO A 113 -11.13 13.24 10.01
N ILE A 114 -9.97 13.88 9.85
CA ILE A 114 -9.12 13.65 8.67
C ILE A 114 -8.34 12.33 8.84
N TYR A 115 -8.32 11.51 7.80
CA TYR A 115 -7.45 10.33 7.70
C TYR A 115 -6.39 10.57 6.61
N VAL A 116 -5.11 10.45 6.97
CA VAL A 116 -4.01 10.66 6.03
C VAL A 116 -2.92 9.61 6.14
N THR A 117 -2.32 9.29 4.99
CA THR A 117 -0.99 8.67 4.90
C THR A 117 -0.01 9.78 4.48
N PRO A 118 0.86 10.27 5.38
CA PRO A 118 1.78 11.36 5.03
C PRO A 118 2.68 10.99 3.86
N VAL A 119 3.35 9.85 3.92
CA VAL A 119 4.18 9.30 2.84
C VAL A 119 3.90 7.81 2.70
N ASN A 120 3.44 7.38 1.52
CA ASN A 120 3.26 5.96 1.23
C ASN A 120 4.60 5.27 1.03
N GLU A 121 4.80 4.12 1.70
CA GLU A 121 5.94 3.22 1.53
C GLU A 121 7.32 3.91 1.56
N ILE A 122 7.64 4.57 2.66
CA ILE A 122 8.95 5.22 2.85
C ILE A 122 10.10 4.25 2.52
N SER A 123 9.97 2.99 2.94
CA SER A 123 11.01 1.97 2.70
C SER A 123 11.14 1.61 1.22
N PHE A 124 10.04 1.51 0.48
CA PHE A 124 10.06 1.23 -0.96
C PHE A 124 10.64 2.42 -1.76
N VAL A 125 10.22 3.65 -1.43
CA VAL A 125 10.78 4.86 -2.06
C VAL A 125 12.28 4.97 -1.78
N ALA A 126 12.71 4.69 -0.55
CA ALA A 126 14.12 4.72 -0.19
C ALA A 126 14.94 3.70 -0.99
N TRP A 127 14.42 2.47 -1.16
CA TRP A 127 15.06 1.46 -1.99
C TRP A 127 14.98 1.79 -3.48
N GLY A 128 13.78 2.01 -4.02
CA GLY A 128 13.58 2.20 -5.46
C GLY A 128 14.14 3.52 -5.99
N GLY A 129 14.01 4.60 -5.21
CA GLY A 129 14.46 5.94 -5.58
C GLY A 129 15.86 6.30 -5.07
N GLY A 130 16.28 5.72 -3.92
CA GLY A 130 17.55 6.03 -3.26
C GLY A 130 18.68 5.04 -3.57
N ASP A 131 18.39 3.74 -3.67
CA ASP A 131 19.42 2.71 -3.87
C ASP A 131 19.41 2.15 -5.28
N ALA A 132 18.25 1.74 -5.80
CA ALA A 132 18.15 1.09 -7.10
C ALA A 132 18.06 2.09 -8.27
N GLY A 133 17.50 3.27 -8.05
CA GLY A 133 17.47 4.38 -9.00
C GLY A 133 16.50 4.22 -10.17
N PHE A 134 15.44 3.40 -10.05
CA PHE A 134 14.40 3.28 -11.08
C PHE A 134 13.19 4.20 -10.83
N LEU A 135 13.05 4.69 -9.61
CA LEU A 135 12.03 5.64 -9.18
C LEU A 135 12.69 6.99 -8.84
N ASN A 136 11.95 8.11 -8.93
CA ASN A 136 12.52 9.38 -8.49
C ASN A 136 12.88 9.34 -6.98
N PRO A 137 14.01 9.94 -6.59
CA PRO A 137 14.88 10.88 -7.29
C PRO A 137 15.96 10.24 -8.18
N PHE A 138 15.85 8.97 -8.56
CA PHE A 138 16.80 8.23 -9.42
C PHE A 138 18.24 8.15 -8.87
N ALA A 139 18.37 8.22 -7.55
CA ALA A 139 19.65 8.11 -6.87
C ALA A 139 20.07 6.64 -6.73
N LYS A 140 21.36 6.44 -6.46
CA LYS A 140 21.94 5.11 -6.17
C LYS A 140 22.74 5.18 -4.89
N GLN A 141 22.66 4.11 -4.07
CA GLN A 141 23.41 3.97 -2.82
C GLN A 141 23.15 5.11 -1.79
N ARG A 142 21.98 5.72 -1.84
CA ARG A 142 21.52 6.78 -0.92
C ARG A 142 20.18 6.47 -0.25
N GLY A 143 19.79 5.20 -0.21
CA GLY A 143 18.52 4.75 0.39
C GLY A 143 18.38 5.16 1.84
N PRO A 144 19.36 4.94 2.73
CA PRO A 144 19.27 5.35 4.13
C PRO A 144 19.08 6.85 4.32
N GLU A 145 19.77 7.68 3.52
CA GLU A 145 19.63 9.14 3.53
C GLU A 145 18.21 9.56 3.09
N LEU A 146 17.69 8.96 2.01
CA LEU A 146 16.35 9.22 1.53
C LEU A 146 15.29 8.79 2.54
N LYS A 147 15.46 7.63 3.18
CA LYS A 147 14.56 7.14 4.24
C LYS A 147 14.48 8.15 5.39
N ALA A 148 15.62 8.59 5.92
CA ALA A 148 15.65 9.58 7.00
C ALA A 148 15.00 10.91 6.59
N GLN A 149 15.20 11.36 5.35
CA GLN A 149 14.58 12.58 4.84
C GLN A 149 13.07 12.48 4.71
N LEU A 150 12.56 11.35 4.20
CA LEU A 150 11.12 11.09 4.10
C LEU A 150 10.47 10.96 5.48
N VAL A 151 11.15 10.35 6.46
CA VAL A 151 10.69 10.30 7.85
C VAL A 151 10.59 11.70 8.45
N ARG A 152 11.60 12.57 8.28
CA ARG A 152 11.52 13.98 8.73
C ARG A 152 10.33 14.71 8.09
N ALA A 153 10.12 14.50 6.80
CA ALA A 153 9.02 15.10 6.06
C ALA A 153 7.65 14.58 6.57
N ALA A 154 7.53 13.26 6.82
CA ALA A 154 6.33 12.66 7.37
C ALA A 154 6.02 13.20 8.77
N ILE A 155 7.01 13.30 9.66
CA ILE A 155 6.84 13.86 11.02
C ILE A 155 6.34 15.31 10.93
N ALA A 156 6.98 16.15 10.12
CA ALA A 156 6.58 17.54 9.95
C ALA A 156 5.18 17.68 9.35
N ALA A 157 4.79 16.77 8.45
CA ALA A 157 3.44 16.73 7.89
C ALA A 157 2.39 16.32 8.94
N ILE A 158 2.69 15.33 9.80
CA ILE A 158 1.80 14.91 10.88
C ILE A 158 1.52 16.06 11.84
N GLU A 159 2.56 16.78 12.27
CA GLU A 159 2.41 17.93 13.15
C GLU A 159 1.56 19.01 12.50
N ALA A 160 1.83 19.33 11.22
CA ALA A 160 1.08 20.31 10.46
C ALA A 160 -0.41 19.93 10.27
N VAL A 161 -0.72 18.66 10.03
CA VAL A 161 -2.09 18.15 9.93
C VAL A 161 -2.81 18.21 11.28
N ARG A 162 -2.15 17.81 12.37
CA ARG A 162 -2.73 17.84 13.73
C ARG A 162 -2.92 19.26 14.28
N GLU A 163 -2.18 20.25 13.79
CA GLU A 163 -2.47 21.66 14.09
C GLU A 163 -3.82 22.12 13.48
N VAL A 164 -4.23 21.53 12.37
CA VAL A 164 -5.52 21.82 11.69
C VAL A 164 -6.65 21.00 12.31
N ASP A 165 -6.43 19.70 12.44
CA ASP A 165 -7.39 18.75 13.03
C ASP A 165 -6.68 17.90 14.11
N PRO A 166 -6.80 18.24 15.40
CA PRO A 166 -6.23 17.44 16.49
C PRO A 166 -6.77 16.01 16.57
N SER A 167 -7.93 15.73 15.94
CA SER A 167 -8.52 14.39 15.86
C SER A 167 -8.07 13.57 14.65
N ALA A 168 -7.22 14.15 13.79
CA ALA A 168 -6.72 13.48 12.59
C ALA A 168 -6.06 12.14 12.91
N ARG A 169 -6.37 11.14 12.10
CA ARG A 169 -5.82 9.79 12.22
C ARG A 169 -4.73 9.57 11.16
N ILE A 170 -3.59 9.11 11.63
CA ILE A 170 -2.40 8.95 10.81
C ILE A 170 -2.20 7.47 10.47
N CYS A 171 -2.22 7.16 9.19
CA CYS A 171 -1.94 5.84 8.65
C CYS A 171 -0.53 5.79 8.10
N HIS A 172 0.24 4.77 8.46
CA HIS A 172 1.58 4.54 7.91
C HIS A 172 1.59 3.22 7.14
N ALA A 173 1.56 3.30 5.81
CA ALA A 173 1.59 2.13 4.93
C ALA A 173 3.03 1.81 4.52
N GLU A 174 3.47 0.58 4.81
CA GLU A 174 4.80 0.04 4.46
C GLU A 174 4.67 -1.39 3.92
N PRO A 175 5.57 -1.82 3.02
CA PRO A 175 5.59 -3.22 2.58
C PRO A 175 6.06 -4.11 3.72
N ILE A 176 5.37 -5.23 3.92
CA ILE A 176 5.86 -6.33 4.74
C ILE A 176 6.50 -7.39 3.85
N ILE A 177 7.67 -7.90 4.27
CA ILE A 177 8.45 -8.84 3.46
C ILE A 177 8.91 -10.03 4.28
N HIS A 178 9.05 -11.17 3.61
CA HIS A 178 9.76 -12.32 4.14
C HIS A 178 10.91 -12.73 3.23
N ILE A 179 12.08 -12.90 3.81
CA ILE A 179 13.28 -13.30 3.11
C ILE A 179 13.77 -14.60 3.72
N ALA A 180 13.60 -15.69 2.97
CA ALA A 180 14.05 -17.00 3.38
C ALA A 180 15.54 -17.20 3.04
N VAL A 181 16.20 -18.01 3.83
CA VAL A 181 17.57 -18.46 3.55
C VAL A 181 17.51 -19.63 2.57
N ASP A 182 18.38 -19.63 1.57
CA ASP A 182 18.58 -20.79 0.72
C ASP A 182 19.17 -21.94 1.56
N PRO A 183 18.53 -23.12 1.62
CA PRO A 183 19.08 -24.27 2.36
C PRO A 183 20.50 -24.68 1.93
N ASP A 184 20.88 -24.37 0.69
CA ASP A 184 22.21 -24.65 0.17
C ASP A 184 23.27 -23.61 0.61
N TYR A 185 22.82 -22.48 1.17
CA TYR A 185 23.65 -21.35 1.62
C TYR A 185 23.29 -20.85 3.02
N PRO A 186 23.35 -21.70 4.05
CA PRO A 186 22.90 -21.35 5.41
C PRO A 186 23.69 -20.18 6.03
N ASP A 187 24.89 -19.94 5.56
CA ASP A 187 25.76 -18.83 6.01
C ASP A 187 25.19 -17.45 5.64
N GLU A 188 24.23 -17.37 4.70
CA GLU A 188 23.55 -16.13 4.33
C GLU A 188 22.43 -15.73 5.34
N ALA A 189 22.14 -16.56 6.36
CA ALA A 189 21.07 -16.30 7.32
C ALA A 189 21.17 -14.93 8.01
N PRO A 190 22.32 -14.44 8.48
CA PRO A 190 22.43 -13.12 9.08
C PRO A 190 22.11 -11.98 8.11
N ALA A 191 22.51 -12.09 6.85
CA ALA A 191 22.25 -11.09 5.83
C ALA A 191 20.77 -11.08 5.41
N ALA A 192 20.16 -12.26 5.22
CA ALA A 192 18.74 -12.41 4.95
C ALA A 192 17.87 -11.81 6.06
N GLU A 193 18.18 -12.12 7.31
CA GLU A 193 17.46 -11.59 8.48
C GLU A 193 17.66 -10.07 8.64
N GLY A 194 18.89 -9.58 8.46
CA GLY A 194 19.18 -8.15 8.47
C GLY A 194 18.35 -7.38 7.43
N TYR A 195 18.23 -7.94 6.23
CA TYR A 195 17.39 -7.35 5.18
C TYR A 195 15.90 -7.45 5.54
N ARG A 196 15.43 -8.60 5.99
CA ARG A 196 14.05 -8.77 6.43
C ARG A 196 13.68 -7.77 7.52
N MET A 197 14.55 -7.53 8.49
CA MET A 197 14.31 -6.58 9.58
C MET A 197 14.29 -5.12 9.10
N SER A 198 14.86 -4.81 7.95
CA SER A 198 14.83 -3.44 7.40
C SER A 198 13.41 -2.94 7.07
N GLN A 199 12.42 -3.83 6.92
CA GLN A 199 11.00 -3.49 6.73
C GLN A 199 10.42 -2.66 7.88
N PHE A 200 10.95 -2.81 9.09
CA PHE A 200 10.46 -2.11 10.28
C PHE A 200 11.09 -0.73 10.48
N GLN A 201 12.17 -0.40 9.75
CA GLN A 201 12.96 0.80 10.01
C GLN A 201 12.16 2.10 9.91
N ALA A 202 11.26 2.24 8.93
CA ALA A 202 10.46 3.44 8.78
C ALA A 202 9.54 3.64 10.00
N TRP A 203 8.81 2.62 10.43
CA TRP A 203 7.97 2.67 11.62
C TRP A 203 8.79 2.85 12.91
N ASP A 204 9.97 2.21 13.01
CA ASP A 204 10.87 2.39 14.15
C ASP A 204 11.41 3.83 14.24
N MET A 205 11.74 4.45 13.11
CA MET A 205 12.13 5.86 13.04
C MET A 205 10.96 6.78 13.40
N MET A 206 9.76 6.52 12.87
CA MET A 206 8.54 7.28 13.18
C MET A 206 8.16 7.20 14.65
N SER A 207 8.40 6.07 15.31
CA SER A 207 8.13 5.88 16.74
C SER A 207 9.27 6.28 17.67
N GLY A 208 10.41 6.72 17.14
CA GLY A 208 11.60 7.09 17.92
C GLY A 208 12.42 5.91 18.45
N ARG A 209 12.12 4.67 18.03
CA ARG A 209 12.90 3.46 18.41
C ARG A 209 14.23 3.37 17.66
N LEU A 210 14.30 3.96 16.46
CA LEU A 210 15.49 4.05 15.63
C LEU A 210 15.69 5.52 15.25
N CYS A 211 16.94 6.01 15.27
CA CYS A 211 17.30 7.39 14.96
C CYS A 211 16.41 8.42 15.70
N PRO A 212 16.38 8.43 17.05
CA PRO A 212 15.50 9.32 17.82
C PRO A 212 15.74 10.81 17.55
N GLU A 213 16.92 11.17 17.03
CA GLU A 213 17.26 12.52 16.59
C GLU A 213 16.40 13.03 15.42
N LEU A 214 15.64 12.15 14.75
CA LEU A 214 14.66 12.53 13.74
C LEU A 214 13.38 13.11 14.34
N GLY A 215 13.17 12.97 15.65
CA GLY A 215 12.02 13.51 16.37
C GLY A 215 10.80 12.56 16.39
N GLY A 216 10.99 11.28 16.04
CA GLY A 216 9.93 10.28 16.10
C GLY A 216 9.37 10.07 17.49
N ARG A 217 8.07 9.76 17.60
CA ARG A 217 7.35 9.49 18.86
C ARG A 217 6.31 8.39 18.65
N PRO A 218 6.03 7.57 19.71
CA PRO A 218 5.05 6.49 19.59
C PRO A 218 3.64 6.92 19.19
N ASP A 219 3.24 8.15 19.52
CA ASP A 219 1.94 8.72 19.19
C ASP A 219 1.80 9.15 17.72
N TYR A 220 2.87 9.10 16.94
CA TYR A 220 2.77 9.28 15.48
C TYR A 220 2.25 8.04 14.76
N LEU A 221 2.25 6.87 15.40
CA LEU A 221 1.70 5.63 14.85
C LEU A 221 0.28 5.40 15.37
N ASP A 222 -0.75 5.89 14.65
CA ASP A 222 -2.16 5.63 15.01
C ASP A 222 -2.65 4.32 14.41
N LEU A 223 -2.39 4.11 13.11
CA LEU A 223 -2.85 2.97 12.34
C LEU A 223 -1.74 2.52 11.37
N LEU A 224 -1.39 1.23 11.43
CA LEU A 224 -0.35 0.68 10.56
C LEU A 224 -0.97 0.01 9.33
N GLY A 225 -0.63 0.51 8.16
CA GLY A 225 -0.96 -0.13 6.89
C GLY A 225 0.14 -1.11 6.48
N VAL A 226 -0.23 -2.32 6.12
CA VAL A 226 0.70 -3.29 5.55
C VAL A 226 0.37 -3.51 4.08
N ASN A 227 1.36 -3.31 3.21
CA ASN A 227 1.26 -3.58 1.78
C ASN A 227 1.85 -4.96 1.51
N TYR A 228 1.04 -5.85 0.94
CA TYR A 228 1.46 -7.23 0.69
C TYR A 228 0.98 -7.75 -0.67
N TYR A 229 1.93 -8.22 -1.47
CA TYR A 229 1.73 -8.76 -2.81
C TYR A 229 2.43 -10.11 -2.98
N SER A 230 2.16 -10.81 -4.06
CA SER A 230 2.74 -12.12 -4.35
C SER A 230 4.27 -12.14 -4.49
N ASN A 231 4.90 -10.99 -4.62
CA ASN A 231 6.35 -10.81 -4.73
C ASN A 231 7.02 -10.30 -3.44
N ASN A 232 6.29 -10.23 -2.34
CA ASN A 232 6.84 -9.77 -1.06
C ASN A 232 7.61 -10.86 -0.28
N GLN A 233 7.71 -12.07 -0.84
CA GLN A 233 8.48 -13.16 -0.23
C GLN A 233 9.43 -13.77 -1.25
N TRP A 234 10.70 -13.93 -0.85
CA TRP A 234 11.72 -14.49 -1.73
C TRP A 234 12.88 -15.14 -0.98
N ILE A 235 13.67 -15.95 -1.70
CA ILE A 235 14.92 -16.52 -1.19
C ILE A 235 16.03 -15.47 -1.32
N HIS A 236 16.76 -15.24 -0.24
CA HIS A 236 17.94 -14.36 -0.24
C HIS A 236 18.97 -14.79 -1.30
N GLN A 237 19.56 -13.83 -1.95
CA GLN A 237 20.71 -14.04 -2.82
C GLN A 237 21.73 -12.92 -2.58
N ASP A 238 22.94 -13.30 -2.18
CA ASP A 238 24.04 -12.34 -2.10
C ASP A 238 24.27 -11.73 -3.50
N PRO A 239 24.32 -10.39 -3.62
CA PRO A 239 24.64 -9.73 -4.88
C PRO A 239 25.97 -10.20 -5.52
N ASN A 240 26.91 -10.69 -4.71
CA ASN A 240 28.20 -11.19 -5.16
C ASN A 240 28.17 -12.66 -5.58
N THR A 241 27.07 -13.38 -5.39
CA THR A 241 26.94 -14.77 -5.83
C THR A 241 27.18 -14.86 -7.35
N PRO A 242 28.11 -15.74 -7.82
CA PRO A 242 28.37 -15.94 -9.23
C PRO A 242 27.08 -16.27 -10.00
N ALA A 243 26.94 -15.72 -11.20
CA ALA A 243 25.72 -15.89 -12.02
C ALA A 243 25.37 -17.38 -12.27
N SER A 244 26.37 -18.27 -12.34
CA SER A 244 26.21 -19.73 -12.48
C SER A 244 25.59 -20.42 -11.27
N ARG A 245 25.58 -19.76 -10.11
CA ARG A 245 25.01 -20.26 -8.85
C ARG A 245 23.72 -19.52 -8.44
N ARG A 246 23.33 -18.46 -9.17
CA ARG A 246 22.10 -17.71 -8.86
C ARG A 246 20.88 -18.55 -9.22
N ARG A 247 19.92 -18.62 -8.29
CA ARG A 247 18.61 -19.21 -8.58
C ARG A 247 17.84 -18.32 -9.56
N LYS A 248 17.12 -18.96 -10.48
CA LYS A 248 16.21 -18.25 -11.41
C LYS A 248 14.86 -17.95 -10.76
N ASP A 249 14.39 -18.86 -9.92
CA ASP A 249 13.12 -18.75 -9.21
C ASP A 249 13.38 -18.50 -7.74
N VAL A 250 13.36 -17.24 -7.36
CA VAL A 250 13.59 -16.81 -5.97
C VAL A 250 12.30 -16.48 -5.23
N LEU A 251 11.19 -16.23 -5.93
CA LEU A 251 9.92 -15.90 -5.31
C LEU A 251 9.34 -17.12 -4.58
N LEU A 252 8.74 -16.86 -3.43
CA LEU A 252 8.08 -17.86 -2.60
C LEU A 252 6.55 -17.73 -2.75
N PRO A 253 5.94 -18.41 -3.72
CA PRO A 253 4.49 -18.44 -3.84
C PRO A 253 3.85 -19.08 -2.60
N PRO A 254 2.54 -18.86 -2.34
CA PRO A 254 1.89 -19.30 -1.09
C PRO A 254 2.03 -20.79 -0.75
N SER A 255 2.17 -21.68 -1.73
CA SER A 255 2.37 -23.12 -1.51
C SER A 255 3.84 -23.54 -1.32
N HIS A 256 4.79 -22.61 -1.42
CA HIS A 256 6.22 -22.94 -1.29
C HIS A 256 6.57 -23.30 0.16
N PRO A 257 7.37 -24.35 0.44
CA PRO A 257 7.72 -24.79 1.80
C PRO A 257 8.38 -23.71 2.68
N LEU A 258 9.09 -22.76 2.07
CA LEU A 258 9.74 -21.64 2.76
C LEU A 258 8.85 -20.38 2.81
N HIS A 259 7.63 -20.43 2.29
CA HIS A 259 6.68 -19.33 2.41
C HIS A 259 6.23 -19.17 3.87
N ARG A 260 6.27 -17.93 4.36
CA ARG A 260 5.76 -17.61 5.68
C ARG A 260 4.29 -17.20 5.58
N PRO A 261 3.36 -17.83 6.32
CA PRO A 261 1.95 -17.44 6.31
C PRO A 261 1.75 -15.95 6.59
N VAL A 262 0.90 -15.28 5.82
CA VAL A 262 0.66 -13.84 5.96
C VAL A 262 0.12 -13.48 7.35
N ARG A 263 -0.72 -14.35 7.94
CA ARG A 263 -1.21 -14.20 9.32
C ARG A 263 -0.09 -14.09 10.37
N GLU A 264 1.05 -14.74 10.13
CA GLU A 264 2.20 -14.66 11.04
C GLU A 264 2.99 -13.35 10.84
N MET A 265 3.07 -12.87 9.61
CA MET A 265 3.67 -11.58 9.31
C MET A 265 2.83 -10.44 9.90
N LEU A 266 1.49 -10.49 9.78
CA LEU A 266 0.57 -9.54 10.41
C LEU A 266 0.70 -9.56 11.94
N ARG A 267 0.79 -10.76 12.54
CA ARG A 267 1.00 -10.90 13.98
C ARG A 267 2.32 -10.28 14.44
N GLU A 268 3.41 -10.48 13.69
CA GLU A 268 4.72 -9.89 14.02
C GLU A 268 4.66 -8.35 14.05
N VAL A 269 4.02 -7.72 13.06
CA VAL A 269 3.80 -6.27 13.05
C VAL A 269 3.00 -5.83 14.26
N TYR A 270 1.88 -6.49 14.55
CA TYR A 270 1.02 -6.17 15.68
C TYR A 270 1.73 -6.34 17.03
N GLU A 271 2.45 -7.45 17.22
CA GLU A 271 3.20 -7.70 18.46
C GLU A 271 4.31 -6.68 18.69
N ARG A 272 4.94 -6.20 17.61
CA ARG A 272 6.01 -5.21 17.69
C ARG A 272 5.50 -3.84 18.10
N TYR A 273 4.39 -3.37 17.57
CA TYR A 273 3.93 -1.99 17.74
C TYR A 273 2.71 -1.83 18.65
N ARG A 274 1.89 -2.86 18.81
CA ARG A 274 0.64 -2.84 19.57
C ARG A 274 -0.28 -1.69 19.12
N ARG A 275 -0.44 -1.56 17.81
CA ARG A 275 -1.33 -0.61 17.14
C ARG A 275 -2.28 -1.36 16.23
N PRO A 276 -3.50 -0.85 16.02
CA PRO A 276 -4.38 -1.40 15.01
C PRO A 276 -3.67 -1.44 13.65
N ILE A 277 -3.87 -2.50 12.89
CA ILE A 277 -3.31 -2.66 11.56
C ILE A 277 -4.41 -2.87 10.53
N PHE A 278 -4.14 -2.58 9.27
CA PHE A 278 -4.97 -3.00 8.16
C PHE A 278 -4.09 -3.40 6.98
N ILE A 279 -4.58 -4.28 6.12
CA ILE A 279 -3.92 -4.56 4.86
C ILE A 279 -4.24 -3.39 3.93
N ALA A 280 -3.27 -2.48 3.76
CA ALA A 280 -3.47 -1.21 3.07
C ALA A 280 -3.38 -1.34 1.56
N GLU A 281 -2.66 -2.35 1.07
CA GLU A 281 -2.62 -2.70 -0.34
C GLU A 281 -2.42 -4.20 -0.51
N THR A 282 -3.23 -4.81 -1.37
CA THR A 282 -3.02 -6.17 -1.86
C THR A 282 -3.77 -6.40 -3.16
N GLY A 283 -3.18 -7.18 -4.05
CA GLY A 283 -3.78 -7.53 -5.33
C GLY A 283 -2.87 -8.40 -6.17
N ILE A 284 -3.41 -8.90 -7.26
CA ILE A 284 -2.69 -9.66 -8.28
C ILE A 284 -3.36 -9.42 -9.63
N GLU A 285 -2.61 -9.53 -10.71
CA GLU A 285 -3.12 -9.29 -12.05
C GLU A 285 -3.72 -10.54 -12.68
N GLY A 286 -4.76 -10.36 -13.50
CA GLY A 286 -5.38 -11.39 -14.34
C GLY A 286 -6.39 -12.28 -13.61
N ASP A 287 -6.51 -13.52 -14.08
CA ASP A 287 -7.53 -14.46 -13.62
C ASP A 287 -7.29 -14.98 -12.17
N ALA A 288 -6.14 -14.68 -11.59
CA ALA A 288 -5.82 -15.05 -10.22
C ALA A 288 -6.45 -14.14 -9.15
N ARG A 289 -7.05 -13.00 -9.53
CA ARG A 289 -7.62 -12.01 -8.58
C ARG A 289 -8.59 -12.60 -7.55
N PRO A 290 -9.58 -13.45 -7.92
CA PRO A 290 -10.50 -14.01 -6.94
C PRO A 290 -9.82 -14.97 -5.95
N THR A 291 -8.92 -15.85 -6.43
CA THR A 291 -8.20 -16.78 -5.58
C THR A 291 -7.22 -16.09 -4.65
N TRP A 292 -6.61 -14.99 -5.11
CA TRP A 292 -5.76 -14.15 -4.28
C TRP A 292 -6.57 -13.49 -3.15
N LEU A 293 -7.72 -12.88 -3.46
CA LEU A 293 -8.58 -12.27 -2.46
C LEU A 293 -9.06 -13.29 -1.42
N ARG A 294 -9.42 -14.50 -1.87
CA ARG A 294 -9.78 -15.61 -0.98
C ARG A 294 -8.64 -15.95 -0.03
N TYR A 295 -7.44 -16.15 -0.56
CA TYR A 295 -6.25 -16.48 0.23
C TYR A 295 -5.95 -15.39 1.26
N ILE A 296 -5.82 -14.13 0.84
CA ILE A 296 -5.53 -13.02 1.76
C ILE A 296 -6.66 -12.82 2.78
N GLY A 297 -7.92 -12.93 2.37
CA GLY A 297 -9.07 -12.85 3.28
C GLY A 297 -9.06 -13.94 4.36
N GLN A 298 -8.66 -15.16 4.02
CA GLN A 298 -8.50 -16.26 4.98
C GLN A 298 -7.34 -16.01 5.95
N GLU A 299 -6.18 -15.56 5.45
CA GLU A 299 -5.03 -15.20 6.28
C GLU A 299 -5.35 -14.05 7.24
N ALA A 300 -6.06 -13.03 6.74
CA ALA A 300 -6.51 -11.90 7.54
C ALA A 300 -7.46 -12.30 8.66
N ARG A 301 -8.46 -13.14 8.35
CA ARG A 301 -9.37 -13.67 9.38
C ARG A 301 -8.66 -14.54 10.40
N ALA A 302 -7.68 -15.35 9.98
CA ALA A 302 -6.88 -16.16 10.88
C ALA A 302 -6.03 -15.29 11.82
N ALA A 303 -5.45 -14.18 11.31
CA ALA A 303 -4.73 -13.21 12.14
C ALA A 303 -5.65 -12.55 13.17
N ALA A 304 -6.83 -12.10 12.76
CA ALA A 304 -7.81 -11.48 13.66
C ALA A 304 -8.30 -12.47 14.73
N ALA A 305 -8.56 -13.73 14.38
CA ALA A 305 -8.92 -14.79 15.33
C ALA A 305 -7.79 -15.09 16.33
N ALA A 306 -6.52 -14.87 15.94
CA ALA A 306 -5.37 -14.99 16.82
C ALA A 306 -5.10 -13.72 17.67
N GLY A 307 -6.01 -12.73 17.67
CA GLY A 307 -5.95 -11.54 18.51
C GLY A 307 -5.22 -10.35 17.89
N VAL A 308 -4.95 -10.37 16.59
CA VAL A 308 -4.48 -9.19 15.87
C VAL A 308 -5.64 -8.20 15.70
N GLU A 309 -5.46 -6.96 16.14
CA GLU A 309 -6.42 -5.87 15.93
C GLU A 309 -6.36 -5.42 14.47
N LEU A 310 -7.16 -6.08 13.62
CA LEU A 310 -7.18 -5.89 12.17
C LEU A 310 -8.44 -5.12 11.75
N GLU A 311 -8.24 -3.88 11.25
CA GLU A 311 -9.31 -2.94 10.91
C GLU A 311 -9.93 -3.19 9.53
N GLY A 312 -9.17 -3.76 8.59
CA GLY A 312 -9.69 -3.99 7.25
C GLY A 312 -8.67 -4.47 6.23
N LEU A 313 -9.15 -4.56 4.98
CA LEU A 313 -8.37 -4.94 3.80
C LEU A 313 -8.74 -4.04 2.62
N CYS A 314 -7.73 -3.39 2.01
CA CYS A 314 -7.86 -2.61 0.80
C CYS A 314 -7.34 -3.38 -0.41
N LEU A 315 -8.17 -3.55 -1.43
CA LEU A 315 -7.73 -4.02 -2.74
C LEU A 315 -6.96 -2.91 -3.46
N TYR A 316 -5.80 -3.24 -4.03
CA TYR A 316 -5.05 -2.36 -4.91
C TYR A 316 -4.59 -3.11 -6.17
N PRO A 317 -4.89 -2.51 -7.34
CA PRO A 317 -5.80 -1.38 -7.55
C PRO A 317 -7.26 -1.82 -7.50
N ILE A 318 -8.17 -0.87 -7.28
CA ILE A 318 -9.61 -1.14 -7.39
C ILE A 318 -10.12 -0.93 -8.81
N ILE A 319 -9.40 -0.12 -9.60
CA ILE A 319 -9.64 0.16 -11.03
C ILE A 319 -8.43 -0.30 -11.81
N ASP A 320 -8.61 -0.93 -12.96
CA ASP A 320 -7.52 -1.26 -13.87
C ASP A 320 -6.68 -0.01 -14.22
N TYR A 321 -5.39 -0.18 -14.43
CA TYR A 321 -4.47 0.92 -14.67
C TYR A 321 -3.41 0.57 -15.73
N PRO A 322 -2.74 1.58 -16.34
CA PRO A 322 -1.65 1.32 -17.26
C PRO A 322 -0.38 0.89 -16.51
N GLY A 323 0.38 -0.02 -17.10
CA GLY A 323 1.67 -0.46 -16.55
C GLY A 323 2.64 0.71 -16.34
N TRP A 324 3.45 0.63 -15.30
CA TRP A 324 4.34 1.73 -14.88
C TRP A 324 5.43 2.09 -15.89
N GLY A 325 5.83 1.16 -16.75
CA GLY A 325 6.94 1.35 -17.69
C GLY A 325 6.61 1.06 -19.15
N ASP A 326 5.41 0.56 -19.45
CA ASP A 326 5.05 0.08 -20.78
C ASP A 326 3.64 0.48 -21.24
N ASP A 327 2.91 1.25 -20.43
CA ASP A 327 1.54 1.71 -20.66
C ASP A 327 0.54 0.58 -21.04
N ARG A 328 0.91 -0.69 -20.87
CA ARG A 328 0.00 -1.81 -21.13
C ARG A 328 -1.18 -1.79 -20.19
N HIS A 329 -2.32 -2.33 -20.61
CA HIS A 329 -3.46 -2.53 -19.73
C HIS A 329 -3.14 -3.61 -18.67
N CYS A 330 -3.16 -3.24 -17.40
CA CYS A 330 -3.04 -4.15 -16.28
C CYS A 330 -4.43 -4.50 -15.75
N TYR A 331 -4.87 -5.74 -15.99
CA TYR A 331 -6.15 -6.28 -15.52
C TYR A 331 -6.04 -6.67 -14.03
N SER A 332 -6.02 -5.67 -13.15
CA SER A 332 -5.79 -5.87 -11.71
C SER A 332 -6.96 -5.39 -10.85
N GLY A 333 -7.85 -4.56 -11.39
CA GLY A 333 -8.96 -3.95 -10.68
C GLY A 333 -10.18 -4.86 -10.52
N LEU A 334 -11.10 -4.42 -9.69
CA LEU A 334 -12.48 -4.90 -9.68
C LEU A 334 -13.25 -4.33 -10.88
N TRP A 335 -12.92 -3.08 -11.24
CA TRP A 335 -13.49 -2.39 -12.39
C TRP A 335 -12.43 -2.05 -13.43
N GLY A 336 -12.83 -2.10 -14.69
CA GLY A 336 -12.05 -1.66 -15.84
C GLY A 336 -11.94 -0.15 -15.97
N TYR A 337 -11.36 0.31 -17.10
CA TYR A 337 -11.33 1.73 -17.44
C TYR A 337 -12.73 2.31 -17.64
N ALA A 338 -12.87 3.62 -17.39
CA ALA A 338 -14.10 4.33 -17.68
C ALA A 338 -14.32 4.50 -19.18
N ASP A 339 -15.56 4.30 -19.65
CA ASP A 339 -16.01 4.78 -20.96
C ASP A 339 -16.24 6.31 -20.94
N ASP A 340 -16.71 6.87 -22.05
CA ASP A 340 -16.97 8.32 -22.17
C ASP A 340 -18.09 8.83 -21.24
N LYS A 341 -18.87 7.93 -20.67
CA LYS A 341 -19.95 8.23 -19.71
C LYS A 341 -19.59 7.87 -18.27
N GLY A 342 -18.32 7.54 -18.01
CA GLY A 342 -17.86 7.14 -16.70
C GLY A 342 -18.29 5.73 -16.25
N ARG A 343 -18.85 4.91 -17.12
CA ARG A 343 -19.21 3.53 -16.79
C ARG A 343 -17.96 2.65 -16.84
N ARG A 344 -17.87 1.72 -15.89
CA ARG A 344 -16.77 0.77 -15.78
C ARG A 344 -17.32 -0.65 -15.81
N GLU A 345 -16.70 -1.50 -16.61
CA GLU A 345 -17.02 -2.93 -16.63
C GLU A 345 -16.53 -3.57 -15.33
N ILE A 346 -17.38 -4.36 -14.68
CA ILE A 346 -17.03 -5.09 -13.48
C ILE A 346 -16.45 -6.46 -13.84
N TYR A 347 -15.40 -6.88 -13.13
CA TYR A 347 -14.90 -8.25 -13.23
C TYR A 347 -15.67 -9.16 -12.26
N GLU A 348 -16.72 -9.76 -12.78
CA GLU A 348 -17.68 -10.55 -12.02
C GLU A 348 -17.08 -11.62 -11.10
N PRO A 349 -16.04 -12.41 -11.50
CA PRO A 349 -15.46 -13.40 -10.59
C PRO A 349 -14.88 -12.78 -9.32
N LEU A 350 -14.26 -11.59 -9.41
CA LEU A 350 -13.73 -10.89 -8.24
C LEU A 350 -14.86 -10.28 -7.40
N ALA A 351 -15.92 -9.75 -8.03
CA ALA A 351 -17.07 -9.21 -7.34
C ALA A 351 -17.78 -10.28 -6.48
N GLN A 352 -17.96 -11.49 -7.04
CA GLN A 352 -18.54 -12.62 -6.33
C GLN A 352 -17.68 -13.06 -5.13
N GLU A 353 -16.35 -13.12 -5.31
CA GLU A 353 -15.44 -13.46 -4.22
C GLU A 353 -15.42 -12.36 -3.15
N LEU A 354 -15.46 -11.07 -3.54
CA LEU A 354 -15.56 -9.96 -2.60
C LEU A 354 -16.81 -10.07 -1.72
N ALA A 355 -17.97 -10.28 -2.32
CA ALA A 355 -19.23 -10.45 -1.60
C ALA A 355 -19.17 -11.65 -0.63
N HIS A 356 -18.56 -12.76 -1.07
CA HIS A 356 -18.34 -13.93 -0.22
C HIS A 356 -17.44 -13.61 0.97
N GLN A 357 -16.30 -12.92 0.75
CA GLN A 357 -15.38 -12.53 1.82
C GLN A 357 -16.05 -11.58 2.83
N GLN A 358 -16.85 -10.63 2.37
CA GLN A 358 -17.63 -9.73 3.25
C GLN A 358 -18.63 -10.49 4.13
N GLN A 359 -19.31 -11.51 3.59
CA GLN A 359 -20.19 -12.39 4.36
C GLN A 359 -19.42 -13.14 5.46
N LEU A 360 -18.26 -13.72 5.13
CA LEU A 360 -17.43 -14.44 6.10
C LEU A 360 -16.94 -13.55 7.23
N TRP A 361 -16.55 -12.30 6.95
CA TRP A 361 -16.20 -11.32 7.99
C TRP A 361 -17.39 -10.98 8.89
N THR A 362 -18.57 -10.81 8.31
CA THR A 362 -19.79 -10.52 9.06
C THR A 362 -20.15 -11.66 10.01
N ILE A 363 -20.00 -12.91 9.57
CA ILE A 363 -20.24 -14.11 10.38
C ILE A 363 -19.21 -14.18 11.52
N GLN A 364 -17.93 -13.99 11.23
CA GLN A 364 -16.86 -14.02 12.22
C GLN A 364 -17.06 -12.98 13.34
N CYS A 365 -17.55 -11.78 13.00
CA CYS A 365 -17.86 -10.76 13.99
C CYS A 365 -19.08 -11.08 14.88
N ARG A 366 -19.95 -12.01 14.46
CA ARG A 366 -21.20 -12.34 15.16
C ARG A 366 -21.16 -13.61 16.00
N ASP A 367 -20.32 -14.59 15.64
CA ASP A 367 -20.37 -15.94 16.24
C ASP A 367 -18.98 -16.56 16.45
N HIS A 368 -18.63 -16.87 17.72
CA HIS A 368 -17.37 -17.52 18.08
C HIS A 368 -17.19 -18.92 17.45
N ARG A 369 -18.25 -19.68 17.19
CA ARG A 369 -18.16 -20.99 16.52
C ARG A 369 -17.84 -20.88 15.05
N ALA A 370 -18.29 -19.83 14.38
CA ALA A 370 -17.93 -19.57 12.99
C ALA A 370 -16.44 -19.24 12.81
N ILE A 371 -15.75 -18.83 13.90
CA ILE A 371 -14.32 -18.56 13.88
C ILE A 371 -13.52 -19.83 13.55
N GLU A 372 -13.87 -20.97 14.16
CA GLU A 372 -13.17 -22.24 13.90
C GLU A 372 -13.34 -22.71 12.45
N GLU A 373 -14.53 -22.54 11.86
CA GLU A 373 -14.77 -22.86 10.45
C GLU A 373 -14.11 -21.84 9.48
N ALA A 374 -14.07 -20.56 9.86
CA ALA A 374 -13.45 -19.51 9.08
C ALA A 374 -11.91 -19.58 9.09
N VAL A 375 -11.31 -20.20 10.08
CA VAL A 375 -9.86 -20.31 10.32
C VAL A 375 -9.31 -21.71 9.98
N ASN A 376 -10.03 -22.50 9.22
CA ASN A 376 -9.56 -23.85 8.83
C ASN A 376 -8.29 -23.74 7.95
N ILE A 377 -7.15 -24.16 8.52
CA ILE A 377 -5.83 -24.09 7.88
C ILE A 377 -5.79 -24.91 6.57
N ASP A 378 -6.47 -26.06 6.51
CA ASP A 378 -6.52 -26.86 5.27
C ASP A 378 -7.16 -26.08 4.11
N LYS A 379 -8.18 -25.24 4.39
CA LYS A 379 -8.78 -24.36 3.39
C LYS A 379 -7.84 -23.25 2.95
N ILE A 380 -7.03 -22.71 3.88
CA ILE A 380 -6.01 -21.70 3.57
C ILE A 380 -4.94 -22.30 2.66
N ASP A 381 -4.46 -23.50 2.99
CA ASP A 381 -3.47 -24.22 2.19
C ASP A 381 -4.01 -24.60 0.81
N GLN A 382 -5.31 -24.94 0.71
CA GLN A 382 -5.96 -25.15 -0.58
C GLN A 382 -6.02 -23.86 -1.40
N ALA A 383 -6.43 -22.75 -0.80
CA ALA A 383 -6.47 -21.45 -1.47
C ALA A 383 -5.09 -20.99 -1.93
N ALA A 384 -4.04 -21.26 -1.14
CA ALA A 384 -2.65 -21.00 -1.52
C ALA A 384 -2.26 -21.72 -2.82
N ARG A 385 -2.57 -23.03 -2.92
CA ARG A 385 -2.33 -23.82 -4.13
C ARG A 385 -3.12 -23.32 -5.34
N GLU A 386 -4.37 -22.90 -5.13
CA GLU A 386 -5.21 -22.34 -6.20
C GLU A 386 -4.65 -21.02 -6.75
N VAL A 387 -4.10 -20.16 -5.87
CA VAL A 387 -3.40 -18.92 -6.28
C VAL A 387 -2.24 -19.23 -7.21
N ASP A 388 -1.40 -20.20 -6.86
CA ASP A 388 -0.22 -20.55 -7.66
C ASP A 388 -0.61 -21.06 -9.05
N VAL A 389 -1.61 -21.97 -9.11
CA VAL A 389 -2.12 -22.49 -10.38
C VAL A 389 -2.73 -21.37 -11.25
N ALA A 390 -3.51 -20.47 -10.66
CA ALA A 390 -4.12 -19.38 -11.38
C ALA A 390 -3.08 -18.38 -11.90
N ALA A 391 -2.08 -18.06 -11.08
CA ALA A 391 -0.98 -17.18 -11.47
C ALA A 391 -0.14 -17.76 -12.61
N GLN A 392 0.15 -19.07 -12.59
CA GLN A 392 0.86 -19.74 -13.69
C GLN A 392 0.08 -19.69 -15.00
N LYS A 393 -1.23 -19.99 -14.97
CA LYS A 393 -2.11 -19.91 -16.16
C LYS A 393 -2.14 -18.49 -16.75
N SER A 394 -2.21 -17.45 -15.90
CA SER A 394 -2.20 -16.06 -16.33
C SER A 394 -0.88 -15.67 -17.02
N ARG A 395 0.27 -16.18 -16.52
CA ARG A 395 1.61 -15.95 -17.13
C ARG A 395 1.75 -16.64 -18.50
N THR A 396 1.17 -17.84 -18.68
CA THR A 396 1.23 -18.57 -19.94
C THR A 396 0.40 -17.85 -21.02
N LYS A 397 -0.82 -17.43 -20.71
CA LYS A 397 -1.69 -16.66 -21.64
C LYS A 397 -1.08 -15.34 -22.12
N ARG A 398 -0.10 -14.76 -21.40
CA ARG A 398 0.59 -13.51 -21.80
C ARG A 398 1.79 -13.73 -22.71
N ARG A 399 2.28 -14.94 -22.81
CA ARG A 399 3.40 -15.30 -23.68
C ARG A 399 2.95 -15.81 -25.04
N GLU A 400 1.68 -16.15 -25.19
CA GLU A 400 0.96 -16.42 -26.44
C GLU A 400 0.35 -15.13 -27.02
#